data_2cd845b898f93a1e8f053a698336b83b
#
_entry.id   2cd845b898f93a1e8f053a698336b83b
#
_cell.length_a   1.000
_cell.length_b   1.000
_cell.length_c   1.000
_cell.angle_alpha   90.00
_cell.angle_beta   90.00
_cell.angle_gamma   90.00
#
_symmetry.space_group_name_H-M   'P 1'
#
loop_
_entity.id
_entity.type
_entity.pdbx_description
1 polymer ?
#
loop_
_entity_poly.entity_id
_entity_poly.type
_entity_poly.pdbx_seq_one_letter_code
_entity_poly.pdbx_strand_id
1 'polypeptide(L)'
;NIWCWNDEFQSRFNDYYPEVKEIAADKSTTTLKDGTTVKWTINANENNNYQNKLDEALLNQDSAADDDKIDIFLIEADYALKYVDSDYVLDVKKDIGLTDSDLAGQYQYTKDIVSVDGSQRGTTWQATPGLFAYRRSIAKEVLGTDDPAEVQTYLSDWDKFNDVAAKAAAKGYKMLSGFDDAYRTFSNNVSAPWVTGTTVTVDENLMKWVDQTKEYTDKGYNNKSSLWDSQWASDQGPTGKVFGFFYSTWGINFTLLGNSLATPTAEGGKEEVGNGIYGDYAVCEGPQPYYWGGTWIC
;
A
#
# COMPACT_ATOMS: atom_id res chain seq x y z
N ASN A 1 21.61 4.83 12.42
CA ASN A 1 20.33 4.41 13.01
C ASN A 1 19.19 4.57 12.01
N ILE A 2 18.57 3.46 11.62
CA ILE A 2 17.47 3.42 10.63
C ILE A 2 16.17 3.06 11.35
N TRP A 3 15.15 3.91 11.18
CA TRP A 3 13.83 3.73 11.77
C TRP A 3 12.81 3.19 10.78
N CYS A 4 12.14 2.08 11.15
CA CYS A 4 11.14 1.36 10.35
C CYS A 4 9.91 1.01 11.20
N TRP A 5 8.78 0.71 10.54
CA TRP A 5 7.60 0.15 11.25
C TRP A 5 7.52 -1.38 11.20
N ASN A 6 8.30 -2.02 10.34
CA ASN A 6 8.44 -3.47 10.23
C ASN A 6 9.84 -3.83 9.72
N ASP A 7 10.12 -5.10 9.51
CA ASP A 7 11.42 -5.60 9.06
C ASP A 7 11.56 -5.71 7.53
N GLU A 8 10.61 -5.20 6.74
CA GLU A 8 10.67 -5.30 5.28
C GLU A 8 11.92 -4.62 4.72
N PHE A 9 12.13 -3.34 5.06
CA PHE A 9 13.30 -2.61 4.56
C PHE A 9 14.60 -3.22 5.08
N GLN A 10 14.65 -3.61 6.35
CA GLN A 10 15.81 -4.29 6.93
C GLN A 10 16.16 -5.57 6.15
N SER A 11 15.17 -6.40 5.83
CA SER A 11 15.42 -7.62 5.06
C SER A 11 15.92 -7.31 3.66
N ARG A 12 15.31 -6.34 2.96
CA ARG A 12 15.77 -5.89 1.62
C ARG A 12 17.19 -5.35 1.66
N PHE A 13 17.49 -4.51 2.66
CA PHE A 13 18.83 -3.99 2.87
C PHE A 13 19.83 -5.12 3.10
N ASN A 14 19.53 -6.04 4.00
CA ASN A 14 20.43 -7.14 4.35
C ASN A 14 20.65 -8.12 3.18
N ASP A 15 19.64 -8.34 2.34
CA ASP A 15 19.70 -9.28 1.22
C ASP A 15 20.39 -8.67 -0.02
N TYR A 16 20.25 -7.37 -0.24
CA TYR A 16 20.64 -6.76 -1.52
C TYR A 16 21.72 -5.67 -1.44
N TYR A 17 21.97 -5.09 -0.25
CA TYR A 17 23.03 -4.09 -0.15
C TYR A 17 24.41 -4.77 -0.19
N PRO A 18 25.23 -4.50 -1.21
CA PRO A 18 26.45 -5.28 -1.46
C PRO A 18 27.52 -5.11 -0.40
N GLU A 19 27.44 -4.09 0.44
CA GLU A 19 28.40 -3.81 1.49
C GLU A 19 28.07 -4.49 2.82
N VAL A 20 26.98 -5.24 2.91
CA VAL A 20 26.67 -6.03 4.10
C VAL A 20 27.73 -7.12 4.32
N LYS A 21 28.27 -7.16 5.54
CA LYS A 21 29.28 -8.13 5.98
C LYS A 21 28.71 -9.14 6.97
N GLU A 22 27.97 -8.65 7.96
CA GLU A 22 27.47 -9.47 9.05
C GLU A 22 26.14 -8.93 9.58
N ILE A 23 25.23 -9.81 9.91
CA ILE A 23 23.94 -9.50 10.54
C ILE A 23 23.95 -10.10 11.94
N ALA A 24 23.65 -9.31 12.97
CA ALA A 24 23.54 -9.79 14.34
C ALA A 24 22.46 -10.88 14.46
N ALA A 25 22.66 -11.87 15.33
CA ALA A 25 21.74 -13.00 15.48
C ALA A 25 20.31 -12.57 15.89
N ASP A 26 20.18 -11.47 16.65
CA ASP A 26 18.93 -10.86 17.06
C ASP A 26 18.39 -9.83 16.03
N LYS A 27 19.10 -9.66 14.91
CA LYS A 27 18.81 -8.69 13.85
C LYS A 27 18.79 -7.22 14.30
N SER A 28 19.29 -6.89 15.48
CA SER A 28 19.31 -5.51 15.97
C SER A 28 20.28 -4.62 15.21
N THR A 29 21.33 -5.20 14.64
CA THR A 29 22.36 -4.47 13.88
C THR A 29 22.81 -5.22 12.62
N THR A 30 23.31 -4.45 11.67
CA THR A 30 24.01 -4.94 10.48
C THR A 30 25.36 -4.25 10.37
N THR A 31 26.45 -5.03 10.25
CA THR A 31 27.80 -4.50 10.07
C THR A 31 28.17 -4.50 8.60
N LEU A 32 28.71 -3.40 8.10
CA LEU A 32 29.20 -3.24 6.75
C LEU A 32 30.68 -3.61 6.60
N LYS A 33 31.15 -3.79 5.38
CA LYS A 33 32.54 -4.17 5.06
C LYS A 33 33.57 -3.15 5.54
N ASP A 34 33.21 -1.87 5.56
CA ASP A 34 34.06 -0.77 6.05
C ASP A 34 34.08 -0.64 7.58
N GLY A 35 33.29 -1.46 8.29
CA GLY A 35 33.18 -1.44 9.73
C GLY A 35 32.03 -0.60 10.28
N THR A 36 31.28 0.08 9.43
CA THR A 36 30.07 0.82 9.82
C THR A 36 29.04 -0.13 10.41
N THR A 37 28.42 0.26 11.52
CA THR A 37 27.32 -0.48 12.14
C THR A 37 26.00 0.25 11.88
N VAL A 38 25.06 -0.43 11.23
CA VAL A 38 23.67 0.02 11.04
C VAL A 38 22.83 -0.52 12.19
N LYS A 39 22.26 0.35 13.00
CA LYS A 39 21.31 0.02 14.08
C LYS A 39 19.88 0.12 13.52
N TRP A 40 19.08 -0.90 13.79
CA TRP A 40 17.68 -0.95 13.36
C TRP A 40 16.74 -0.64 14.53
N THR A 41 15.90 0.36 14.37
CA THR A 41 14.85 0.71 15.33
C THR A 41 13.49 0.44 14.69
N ILE A 42 12.86 -0.67 15.09
CA ILE A 42 11.59 -1.12 14.53
C ILE A 42 10.47 -0.86 15.54
N ASN A 43 9.51 -0.03 15.16
CA ASN A 43 8.32 0.29 15.94
C ASN A 43 7.08 -0.02 15.11
N ALA A 44 6.28 -1.01 15.50
CA ALA A 44 5.07 -1.37 14.77
C ALA A 44 4.12 -0.15 14.62
N ASN A 45 3.42 -0.08 13.47
CA ASN A 45 2.59 1.09 13.12
C ASN A 45 1.16 1.03 13.70
N GLU A 46 0.85 0.03 14.49
CA GLU A 46 -0.47 -0.10 15.13
C GLU A 46 -0.80 1.14 15.96
N ASN A 47 -2.01 1.66 15.81
CA ASN A 47 -2.49 2.87 16.50
C ASN A 47 -1.55 4.10 16.32
N ASN A 48 -0.93 4.25 15.16
CA ASN A 48 0.06 5.30 14.86
C ASN A 48 1.30 5.30 15.76
N ASN A 49 1.61 4.17 16.41
CA ASN A 49 2.73 4.10 17.36
C ASN A 49 4.07 4.43 16.70
N TYR A 50 4.33 3.97 15.47
CA TYR A 50 5.54 4.33 14.73
C TYR A 50 5.66 5.85 14.55
N GLN A 51 4.62 6.49 14.03
CA GLN A 51 4.62 7.93 13.78
C GLN A 51 4.78 8.72 15.09
N ASN A 52 4.08 8.34 16.17
CA ASN A 52 4.17 9.02 17.45
C ASN A 52 5.59 8.98 18.03
N LYS A 53 6.26 7.82 17.94
CA LYS A 53 7.64 7.68 18.40
C LYS A 53 8.63 8.40 17.50
N LEU A 54 8.42 8.37 16.19
CA LEU A 54 9.25 9.10 15.24
C LEU A 54 9.15 10.60 15.47
N ASP A 55 7.95 11.15 15.68
CA ASP A 55 7.74 12.55 16.01
C ASP A 55 8.50 12.95 17.27
N GLU A 56 8.39 12.16 18.34
CA GLU A 56 9.11 12.40 19.60
C GLU A 56 10.63 12.38 19.41
N ALA A 57 11.14 11.42 18.66
CA ALA A 57 12.57 11.27 18.41
C ALA A 57 13.11 12.41 17.54
N LEU A 58 12.41 12.80 16.47
CA LEU A 58 12.80 13.92 15.61
C LEU A 58 12.79 15.26 16.37
N LEU A 59 11.79 15.51 17.23
CA LEU A 59 11.74 16.70 18.08
C LEU A 59 12.92 16.78 19.05
N ASN A 60 13.50 15.67 19.45
CA ASN A 60 14.64 15.58 20.34
C ASN A 60 15.98 15.36 19.63
N GLN A 61 16.00 15.34 18.29
CA GLN A 61 17.16 15.00 17.46
C GLN A 61 18.42 15.79 17.82
N ASP A 62 18.31 17.11 18.03
CA ASP A 62 19.45 17.98 18.32
C ASP A 62 20.08 17.70 19.69
N SER A 63 19.29 17.22 20.65
CA SER A 63 19.73 16.91 22.02
C SER A 63 20.07 15.44 22.25
N ALA A 64 19.79 14.58 21.28
CA ALA A 64 20.08 13.15 21.37
C ALA A 64 21.58 12.88 21.36
N ALA A 65 22.01 11.81 22.03
CA ALA A 65 23.37 11.30 21.89
C ALA A 65 23.60 10.86 20.43
N ASP A 66 24.83 10.97 19.95
CA ASP A 66 25.13 10.69 18.53
C ASP A 66 24.69 9.28 18.08
N ASP A 67 24.83 8.28 18.94
CA ASP A 67 24.39 6.90 18.65
C ASP A 67 22.86 6.71 18.66
N ASP A 68 22.11 7.68 19.15
CA ASP A 68 20.65 7.64 19.23
C ASP A 68 19.98 8.55 18.17
N LYS A 69 20.75 9.40 17.51
CA LYS A 69 20.24 10.21 16.41
C LYS A 69 19.72 9.35 15.27
N ILE A 70 18.68 9.82 14.61
CA ILE A 70 18.11 9.17 13.43
C ILE A 70 18.91 9.65 12.21
N ASP A 71 19.46 8.71 11.45
CA ASP A 71 20.14 9.00 10.19
C ASP A 71 19.22 8.79 9.00
N ILE A 72 18.36 7.76 9.08
CA ILE A 72 17.40 7.40 8.05
C ILE A 72 16.10 6.98 8.74
N PHE A 73 14.98 7.42 8.19
CA PHE A 73 13.68 6.89 8.60
C PHE A 73 12.75 6.66 7.41
N LEU A 74 11.82 5.75 7.59
CA LEU A 74 10.85 5.41 6.56
C LEU A 74 9.54 6.16 6.77
N ILE A 75 8.93 6.55 5.65
CA ILE A 75 7.58 7.13 5.62
C ILE A 75 6.71 6.39 4.61
N GLU A 76 5.43 6.37 4.87
CA GLU A 76 4.43 5.79 3.99
C GLU A 76 3.67 6.91 3.26
N ALA A 77 3.17 6.63 2.05
CA ALA A 77 2.52 7.61 1.18
C ALA A 77 1.41 8.43 1.86
N ASP A 78 0.60 7.78 2.71
CA ASP A 78 -0.58 8.44 3.32
C ASP A 78 -0.22 9.56 4.29
N TYR A 79 1.01 9.58 4.83
CA TYR A 79 1.48 10.62 5.74
C TYR A 79 2.82 11.26 5.33
N ALA A 80 3.27 11.02 4.10
CA ALA A 80 4.57 11.51 3.61
C ALA A 80 4.70 13.02 3.76
N LEU A 81 3.68 13.79 3.39
CA LEU A 81 3.71 15.26 3.43
C LEU A 81 4.03 15.82 4.81
N LYS A 82 3.55 15.17 5.87
CA LYS A 82 3.84 15.58 7.26
C LYS A 82 5.34 15.71 7.53
N TYR A 83 6.14 14.80 6.97
CA TYR A 83 7.59 14.77 7.21
C TYR A 83 8.36 15.52 6.14
N VAL A 84 8.02 15.34 4.85
CA VAL A 84 8.77 16.00 3.76
C VAL A 84 8.57 17.52 3.74
N ASP A 85 7.50 18.03 4.32
CA ASP A 85 7.27 19.47 4.55
C ASP A 85 7.75 19.93 5.95
N SER A 86 8.86 19.36 6.41
CA SER A 86 9.46 19.70 7.70
C SER A 86 10.96 19.96 7.57
N ASP A 87 11.55 20.55 8.61
CA ASP A 87 12.99 20.79 8.69
C ASP A 87 13.81 19.56 9.09
N TYR A 88 13.14 18.42 9.34
CA TYR A 88 13.82 17.18 9.75
C TYR A 88 14.29 16.31 8.58
N VAL A 89 13.98 16.69 7.34
CA VAL A 89 14.29 15.88 6.16
C VAL A 89 15.20 16.66 5.21
N LEU A 90 16.27 16.03 4.78
CA LEU A 90 17.27 16.62 3.89
C LEU A 90 16.83 16.53 2.42
N ASP A 91 17.28 17.46 1.59
CA ASP A 91 17.17 17.38 0.14
C ASP A 91 18.16 16.32 -0.39
N VAL A 92 17.65 15.32 -1.11
CA VAL A 92 18.48 14.18 -1.57
C VAL A 92 19.55 14.61 -2.59
N LYS A 93 19.36 15.71 -3.32
CA LYS A 93 20.35 16.22 -4.26
C LYS A 93 21.31 17.21 -3.59
N LYS A 94 20.75 18.21 -2.91
CA LYS A 94 21.51 19.34 -2.36
C LYS A 94 22.34 18.92 -1.14
N ASP A 95 21.74 18.17 -0.23
CA ASP A 95 22.34 17.87 1.07
C ASP A 95 23.00 16.48 1.09
N ILE A 96 22.40 15.48 0.41
CA ILE A 96 22.92 14.10 0.32
C ILE A 96 23.86 13.94 -0.89
N GLY A 97 23.66 14.72 -1.97
CA GLY A 97 24.53 14.71 -3.14
C GLY A 97 24.14 13.73 -4.23
N LEU A 98 22.89 13.19 -4.23
CA LEU A 98 22.42 12.39 -5.35
C LEU A 98 22.27 13.23 -6.61
N THR A 99 22.59 12.64 -7.74
CA THR A 99 22.51 13.28 -9.06
C THR A 99 21.20 12.93 -9.77
N ASP A 100 20.89 13.65 -10.85
CA ASP A 100 19.76 13.29 -11.72
C ASP A 100 19.94 11.88 -12.33
N SER A 101 21.16 11.45 -12.56
CA SER A 101 21.47 10.11 -13.04
C SER A 101 21.11 9.03 -12.02
N ASP A 102 21.39 9.28 -10.74
CA ASP A 102 21.05 8.34 -9.66
C ASP A 102 19.52 8.18 -9.50
N LEU A 103 18.77 9.25 -9.77
CA LEU A 103 17.32 9.31 -9.64
C LEU A 103 16.58 9.02 -10.95
N ALA A 104 17.27 8.79 -12.07
CA ALA A 104 16.66 8.65 -13.39
C ALA A 104 15.74 7.41 -13.52
N GLY A 105 16.06 6.35 -12.79
CA GLY A 105 15.26 5.12 -12.78
C GLY A 105 13.96 5.18 -11.95
N GLN A 106 13.74 6.24 -11.19
CA GLN A 106 12.52 6.39 -10.40
C GLN A 106 11.34 6.90 -11.24
N TYR A 107 10.16 6.34 -11.02
CA TYR A 107 8.94 6.87 -11.62
C TYR A 107 8.63 8.28 -11.11
N GLN A 108 8.11 9.15 -11.98
CA GLN A 108 7.87 10.55 -11.64
C GLN A 108 6.93 10.69 -10.41
N TYR A 109 5.82 9.94 -10.36
CA TYR A 109 4.88 10.01 -9.23
C TYR A 109 5.55 9.69 -7.88
N THR A 110 6.56 8.80 -7.86
CA THR A 110 7.27 8.47 -6.61
C THR A 110 8.17 9.61 -6.14
N LYS A 111 8.67 10.42 -7.07
CA LYS A 111 9.41 11.65 -6.75
C LYS A 111 8.48 12.76 -6.29
N ASP A 112 7.31 12.88 -6.91
CA ASP A 112 6.33 13.93 -6.61
C ASP A 112 5.80 13.82 -5.17
N ILE A 113 5.56 12.59 -4.66
CA ILE A 113 5.08 12.34 -3.29
C ILE A 113 6.04 12.89 -2.21
N VAL A 114 7.34 12.89 -2.50
CA VAL A 114 8.37 13.35 -1.55
C VAL A 114 9.05 14.66 -2.00
N SER A 115 8.39 15.43 -2.83
CA SER A 115 8.90 16.73 -3.29
C SER A 115 8.04 17.88 -2.77
N VAL A 116 8.70 18.85 -2.13
CA VAL A 116 8.09 20.09 -1.64
C VAL A 116 8.93 21.25 -2.13
N ASP A 117 8.29 22.28 -2.72
CA ASP A 117 8.95 23.50 -3.23
C ASP A 117 10.14 23.23 -4.18
N GLY A 118 10.04 22.16 -4.98
CA GLY A 118 11.08 21.76 -5.92
C GLY A 118 12.24 20.98 -5.31
N SER A 119 12.20 20.69 -4.01
CA SER A 119 13.16 19.89 -3.27
C SER A 119 12.65 18.45 -3.14
N GLN A 120 13.38 17.47 -3.67
CA GLN A 120 13.09 16.05 -3.45
C GLN A 120 13.74 15.62 -2.13
N ARG A 121 12.93 15.13 -1.18
CA ARG A 121 13.32 14.85 0.20
C ARG A 121 13.23 13.38 0.58
N GLY A 122 13.23 12.49 -0.40
CA GLY A 122 13.23 11.05 -0.18
C GLY A 122 13.37 10.26 -1.47
N THR A 123 13.61 8.97 -1.31
CA THR A 123 13.69 7.99 -2.40
C THR A 123 12.86 6.76 -2.06
N THR A 124 12.57 5.88 -3.05
CA THR A 124 11.83 4.66 -2.80
C THR A 124 12.38 3.49 -3.59
N TRP A 125 12.19 2.28 -3.07
CA TRP A 125 12.43 1.02 -3.80
C TRP A 125 11.15 0.38 -4.35
N GLN A 126 9.98 1.01 -4.11
CA GLN A 126 8.68 0.45 -4.47
C GLN A 126 8.04 1.23 -5.62
N ALA A 127 7.39 0.49 -6.52
CA ALA A 127 6.37 1.01 -7.41
C ALA A 127 5.02 0.41 -6.99
N THR A 128 4.01 1.26 -6.78
CA THR A 128 2.75 0.90 -6.15
C THR A 128 1.52 1.18 -7.03
N PRO A 129 1.52 0.78 -8.32
CA PRO A 129 0.34 0.93 -9.15
C PRO A 129 -0.80 0.10 -8.57
N GLY A 130 -1.99 0.67 -8.61
CA GLY A 130 -3.22 0.00 -8.24
C GLY A 130 -3.67 -0.99 -9.31
N LEU A 131 -4.41 -1.99 -8.87
CA LEU A 131 -5.02 -3.00 -9.73
C LEU A 131 -6.29 -3.55 -9.07
N PHE A 132 -7.13 -4.21 -9.85
CA PHE A 132 -8.30 -4.92 -9.36
C PHE A 132 -8.04 -6.41 -9.41
N ALA A 133 -7.92 -7.06 -8.24
CA ALA A 133 -7.78 -8.50 -8.10
C ALA A 133 -9.17 -9.13 -8.01
N TYR A 134 -9.51 -10.02 -8.94
CA TYR A 134 -10.82 -10.65 -9.00
C TYR A 134 -10.72 -12.18 -8.88
N ARG A 135 -11.78 -12.79 -8.37
CA ARG A 135 -11.97 -14.24 -8.29
C ARG A 135 -12.33 -14.80 -9.67
N ARG A 136 -11.42 -15.59 -10.25
CA ARG A 136 -11.60 -16.21 -11.58
C ARG A 136 -12.87 -17.05 -11.65
N SER A 137 -13.10 -17.90 -10.63
CA SER A 137 -14.29 -18.75 -10.57
C SER A 137 -15.59 -17.95 -10.55
N ILE A 138 -15.64 -16.85 -9.79
CA ILE A 138 -16.79 -15.96 -9.72
C ILE A 138 -16.96 -15.19 -11.04
N ALA A 139 -15.87 -14.66 -11.61
CA ALA A 139 -15.91 -13.97 -12.90
C ALA A 139 -16.45 -14.88 -14.01
N LYS A 140 -16.00 -16.13 -14.05
CA LYS A 140 -16.52 -17.12 -15.01
C LYS A 140 -18.01 -17.37 -14.85
N GLU A 141 -18.49 -17.46 -13.62
CA GLU A 141 -19.92 -17.62 -13.35
C GLU A 141 -20.74 -16.39 -13.72
N VAL A 142 -20.24 -15.19 -13.38
CA VAL A 142 -20.97 -13.90 -13.54
C VAL A 142 -20.90 -13.39 -14.97
N LEU A 143 -19.74 -13.48 -15.61
CA LEU A 143 -19.44 -12.89 -16.92
C LEU A 143 -19.32 -13.92 -18.06
N GLY A 144 -19.16 -15.22 -17.73
CA GLY A 144 -18.89 -16.28 -18.71
C GLY A 144 -17.40 -16.43 -19.06
N THR A 145 -16.53 -15.58 -18.52
CA THR A 145 -15.09 -15.59 -18.77
C THR A 145 -14.31 -15.35 -17.49
N ASP A 146 -13.09 -15.84 -17.43
CA ASP A 146 -12.10 -15.57 -16.38
C ASP A 146 -10.77 -15.04 -16.96
N ASP A 147 -10.74 -14.76 -18.27
CA ASP A 147 -9.58 -14.18 -18.94
C ASP A 147 -9.40 -12.70 -18.53
N PRO A 148 -8.21 -12.26 -18.06
CA PRO A 148 -8.01 -10.91 -17.58
C PRO A 148 -8.30 -9.81 -18.60
N ALA A 149 -7.96 -10.02 -19.88
CA ALA A 149 -8.21 -9.02 -20.92
C ALA A 149 -9.71 -8.90 -21.23
N GLU A 150 -10.44 -10.01 -21.23
CA GLU A 150 -11.89 -10.00 -21.43
C GLU A 150 -12.60 -9.40 -20.19
N VAL A 151 -12.21 -9.81 -18.97
CA VAL A 151 -12.77 -9.26 -17.71
C VAL A 151 -12.56 -7.76 -17.64
N GLN A 152 -11.38 -7.25 -18.03
CA GLN A 152 -11.12 -5.80 -18.10
C GLN A 152 -12.14 -5.07 -18.98
N THR A 153 -12.63 -5.66 -20.07
CA THR A 153 -13.64 -4.98 -20.93
C THR A 153 -14.96 -4.73 -20.20
N TYR A 154 -15.30 -5.58 -19.22
CA TYR A 154 -16.49 -5.44 -18.37
C TYR A 154 -16.27 -4.50 -17.17
N LEU A 155 -15.02 -4.16 -16.85
CA LEU A 155 -14.66 -3.35 -15.68
C LEU A 155 -13.98 -2.03 -16.06
N SER A 156 -13.98 -1.64 -17.36
CA SER A 156 -13.16 -0.55 -17.88
C SER A 156 -13.57 0.87 -17.48
N ASP A 157 -14.73 1.01 -16.90
CA ASP A 157 -15.28 2.26 -16.35
C ASP A 157 -16.28 1.95 -15.22
N TRP A 158 -16.68 3.01 -14.49
CA TRP A 158 -17.56 2.83 -13.33
C TRP A 158 -18.99 2.38 -13.70
N ASP A 159 -19.51 2.74 -14.87
CA ASP A 159 -20.84 2.30 -15.31
C ASP A 159 -20.85 0.79 -15.53
N LYS A 160 -19.86 0.28 -16.27
CA LYS A 160 -19.69 -1.17 -16.47
C LYS A 160 -19.38 -1.91 -15.18
N PHE A 161 -18.56 -1.33 -14.32
CA PHE A 161 -18.24 -1.92 -13.01
C PHE A 161 -19.52 -2.06 -12.17
N ASN A 162 -20.41 -1.05 -12.18
CA ASN A 162 -21.71 -1.09 -11.51
C ASN A 162 -22.66 -2.14 -12.13
N ASP A 163 -22.63 -2.31 -13.46
CA ASP A 163 -23.39 -3.38 -14.12
C ASP A 163 -22.93 -4.77 -13.69
N VAL A 164 -21.61 -4.98 -13.54
CA VAL A 164 -21.06 -6.24 -13.01
C VAL A 164 -21.45 -6.43 -11.54
N ALA A 165 -21.46 -5.38 -10.73
CA ALA A 165 -21.93 -5.44 -9.35
C ALA A 165 -23.36 -5.94 -9.23
N ALA A 166 -24.26 -5.44 -10.12
CA ALA A 166 -25.65 -5.90 -10.16
C ALA A 166 -25.77 -7.38 -10.60
N LYS A 167 -24.97 -7.80 -11.60
CA LYS A 167 -24.94 -9.20 -12.06
C LYS A 167 -24.39 -10.15 -10.98
N ALA A 168 -23.33 -9.75 -10.27
CA ALA A 168 -22.76 -10.49 -9.16
C ALA A 168 -23.78 -10.66 -8.03
N ALA A 169 -24.46 -9.59 -7.64
CA ALA A 169 -25.49 -9.63 -6.60
C ALA A 169 -26.67 -10.53 -6.97
N ALA A 170 -27.10 -10.55 -8.23
CA ALA A 170 -28.15 -11.44 -8.71
C ALA A 170 -27.79 -12.94 -8.58
N LYS A 171 -26.50 -13.25 -8.48
CA LYS A 171 -25.96 -14.60 -8.25
C LYS A 171 -25.56 -14.88 -6.80
N GLY A 172 -25.80 -13.94 -5.90
CA GLY A 172 -25.50 -14.06 -4.47
C GLY A 172 -24.06 -13.72 -4.08
N TYR A 173 -23.33 -13.03 -4.97
CA TYR A 173 -22.00 -12.51 -4.69
C TYR A 173 -22.03 -11.02 -4.33
N LYS A 174 -21.02 -10.55 -3.63
CA LYS A 174 -20.74 -9.13 -3.45
C LYS A 174 -19.75 -8.66 -4.50
N MET A 175 -19.83 -7.41 -4.90
CA MET A 175 -18.83 -6.85 -5.81
C MET A 175 -17.53 -6.50 -5.09
N LEU A 176 -17.66 -5.88 -3.90
CA LEU A 176 -16.58 -5.46 -3.00
C LEU A 176 -16.84 -5.97 -1.60
N SER A 177 -15.81 -6.01 -0.75
CA SER A 177 -15.94 -6.37 0.65
C SER A 177 -16.49 -5.21 1.50
N GLY A 178 -15.93 -4.02 1.37
CA GLY A 178 -16.17 -2.94 2.30
C GLY A 178 -16.49 -1.58 1.71
N PHE A 179 -16.59 -0.64 2.66
CA PHE A 179 -16.95 0.76 2.36
C PHE A 179 -15.83 1.51 1.65
N ASP A 180 -14.59 1.18 1.99
CA ASP A 180 -13.37 1.90 1.63
C ASP A 180 -12.53 1.19 0.56
N ASP A 181 -12.95 0.01 0.09
CA ASP A 181 -12.23 -0.74 -0.94
C ASP A 181 -11.91 0.10 -2.18
N ALA A 182 -12.86 0.89 -2.68
CA ALA A 182 -12.69 1.72 -3.87
C ALA A 182 -12.13 3.13 -3.57
N TYR A 183 -11.91 3.51 -2.32
CA TYR A 183 -11.57 4.89 -1.93
C TYR A 183 -10.41 5.47 -2.72
N ARG A 184 -9.32 4.71 -2.90
CA ARG A 184 -8.08 5.23 -3.52
C ARG A 184 -8.23 5.53 -5.01
N THR A 185 -9.15 4.86 -5.70
CA THR A 185 -9.45 5.18 -7.11
C THR A 185 -10.04 6.56 -7.27
N PHE A 186 -10.76 7.05 -6.27
CA PHE A 186 -11.34 8.39 -6.24
C PHE A 186 -10.38 9.42 -5.64
N SER A 187 -9.77 9.11 -4.48
CA SER A 187 -8.90 10.04 -3.76
C SER A 187 -7.60 10.37 -4.48
N ASN A 188 -7.10 9.49 -5.33
CA ASN A 188 -5.93 9.77 -6.17
C ASN A 188 -6.22 10.75 -7.32
N ASN A 189 -7.48 11.01 -7.62
CA ASN A 189 -7.93 11.85 -8.74
C ASN A 189 -8.60 13.15 -8.26
N VAL A 190 -8.27 13.62 -7.07
CA VAL A 190 -8.75 14.91 -6.56
C VAL A 190 -8.04 16.07 -7.26
N SER A 191 -8.75 17.16 -7.41
CA SER A 191 -8.29 18.37 -8.12
C SER A 191 -7.78 19.46 -7.19
N ALA A 192 -8.07 19.35 -5.89
CA ALA A 192 -7.72 20.36 -4.89
C ALA A 192 -7.36 19.70 -3.54
N PRO A 193 -6.49 20.34 -2.74
CA PRO A 193 -6.21 19.91 -1.39
C PRO A 193 -7.44 20.08 -0.48
N TRP A 194 -7.50 19.30 0.61
CA TRP A 194 -8.56 19.39 1.60
C TRP A 194 -8.66 20.77 2.27
N VAL A 195 -7.54 21.47 2.39
CA VAL A 195 -7.48 22.79 3.01
C VAL A 195 -6.69 23.75 2.15
N THR A 196 -7.27 24.92 1.89
CA THR A 196 -6.59 26.05 1.24
C THR A 196 -6.77 27.28 2.13
N GLY A 197 -5.66 27.75 2.74
CA GLY A 197 -5.70 28.77 3.78
C GLY A 197 -6.50 28.26 4.98
N THR A 198 -7.67 28.82 5.24
CA THR A 198 -8.59 28.42 6.33
C THR A 198 -9.87 27.73 5.82
N THR A 199 -9.95 27.47 4.53
CA THR A 199 -11.14 26.88 3.89
C THR A 199 -10.95 25.39 3.68
N VAL A 200 -11.91 24.59 4.18
CA VAL A 200 -12.01 23.16 3.91
C VAL A 200 -12.80 22.94 2.61
N THR A 201 -12.24 22.15 1.70
CA THR A 201 -12.88 21.77 0.45
C THR A 201 -13.01 20.26 0.35
N VAL A 202 -14.21 19.76 0.13
CA VAL A 202 -14.43 18.35 -0.20
C VAL A 202 -14.50 18.24 -1.73
N ASP A 203 -13.55 17.55 -2.32
CA ASP A 203 -13.48 17.37 -3.77
C ASP A 203 -14.67 16.56 -4.29
N GLU A 204 -15.15 16.86 -5.51
CA GLU A 204 -16.27 16.15 -6.14
C GLU A 204 -16.00 14.65 -6.32
N ASN A 205 -14.76 14.24 -6.54
CA ASN A 205 -14.41 12.82 -6.66
C ASN A 205 -14.55 12.09 -5.32
N LEU A 206 -14.30 12.76 -4.21
CA LEU A 206 -14.57 12.19 -2.90
C LEU A 206 -16.08 12.04 -2.65
N MET A 207 -16.89 12.98 -3.12
CA MET A 207 -18.34 12.85 -3.04
C MET A 207 -18.86 11.71 -3.92
N LYS A 208 -18.29 11.48 -5.10
CA LYS A 208 -18.61 10.31 -5.94
C LYS A 208 -18.32 8.99 -5.24
N TRP A 209 -17.22 8.90 -4.49
CA TRP A 209 -16.94 7.73 -3.66
C TRP A 209 -17.99 7.55 -2.55
N VAL A 210 -18.39 8.62 -1.86
CA VAL A 210 -19.44 8.58 -0.84
C VAL A 210 -20.75 8.07 -1.42
N ASP A 211 -21.16 8.59 -2.58
CA ASP A 211 -22.39 8.18 -3.26
C ASP A 211 -22.32 6.71 -3.70
N GLN A 212 -21.20 6.29 -4.30
CA GLN A 212 -21.00 4.90 -4.70
C GLN A 212 -21.02 3.94 -3.52
N THR A 213 -20.27 4.22 -2.45
CA THR A 213 -20.23 3.31 -1.31
C THR A 213 -21.57 3.22 -0.59
N LYS A 214 -22.33 4.34 -0.55
CA LYS A 214 -23.70 4.35 -0.05
C LYS A 214 -24.61 3.48 -0.94
N GLU A 215 -24.58 3.66 -2.25
CA GLU A 215 -25.34 2.86 -3.19
C GLU A 215 -25.05 1.36 -3.06
N TYR A 216 -23.75 0.98 -2.98
CA TYR A 216 -23.30 -0.40 -2.81
C TYR A 216 -23.80 -1.00 -1.52
N THR A 217 -23.80 -0.22 -0.44
CA THR A 217 -24.33 -0.63 0.86
C THR A 217 -25.84 -0.85 0.83
N ASP A 218 -26.59 0.11 0.24
CA ASP A 218 -28.05 0.06 0.15
C ASP A 218 -28.52 -1.10 -0.74
N LYS A 219 -27.81 -1.35 -1.85
CA LYS A 219 -28.08 -2.45 -2.79
C LYS A 219 -27.51 -3.81 -2.35
N GLY A 220 -26.74 -3.82 -1.29
CA GLY A 220 -26.11 -5.04 -0.78
C GLY A 220 -24.98 -5.58 -1.67
N TYR A 221 -24.25 -4.71 -2.38
CA TYR A 221 -23.12 -5.05 -3.23
C TYR A 221 -21.81 -5.16 -2.46
N ASN A 222 -21.78 -4.81 -1.17
CA ASN A 222 -20.66 -5.02 -0.26
C ASN A 222 -21.09 -5.72 1.03
N ASN A 223 -20.12 -6.18 1.83
CA ASN A 223 -20.31 -6.81 3.14
C ASN A 223 -20.22 -5.82 4.31
N LYS A 224 -20.12 -4.53 4.05
CA LYS A 224 -20.02 -3.48 5.08
C LYS A 224 -18.80 -3.62 5.99
N SER A 225 -17.72 -4.19 5.47
CA SER A 225 -16.43 -4.25 6.14
C SER A 225 -15.62 -2.97 5.94
N SER A 226 -14.50 -2.87 6.61
CA SER A 226 -13.46 -1.88 6.34
C SER A 226 -12.16 -2.58 5.99
N LEU A 227 -11.27 -1.88 5.28
CA LEU A 227 -9.92 -2.38 4.99
C LEU A 227 -9.23 -2.83 6.30
N TRP A 228 -8.57 -3.96 6.23
CA TRP A 228 -7.79 -4.57 7.31
C TRP A 228 -8.62 -5.18 8.46
N ASP A 229 -9.94 -5.13 8.44
CA ASP A 229 -10.70 -5.86 9.43
C ASP A 229 -10.77 -7.38 9.13
N SER A 230 -11.22 -8.15 10.11
CA SER A 230 -11.28 -9.62 10.00
C SER A 230 -12.26 -10.09 8.91
N GLN A 231 -13.33 -9.34 8.65
CA GLN A 231 -14.29 -9.67 7.60
C GLN A 231 -13.67 -9.46 6.22
N TRP A 232 -12.96 -8.35 6.02
CA TRP A 232 -12.24 -8.09 4.77
C TRP A 232 -11.21 -9.19 4.46
N ALA A 233 -10.46 -9.64 5.48
CA ALA A 233 -9.53 -10.75 5.32
C ALA A 233 -10.26 -12.07 5.00
N SER A 234 -11.35 -12.38 5.68
CA SER A 234 -12.16 -13.58 5.46
C SER A 234 -12.80 -13.62 4.07
N ASP A 235 -13.21 -12.46 3.54
CA ASP A 235 -13.82 -12.33 2.22
C ASP A 235 -12.85 -12.69 1.08
N GLN A 236 -11.56 -12.62 1.33
CA GLN A 236 -10.49 -13.03 0.39
C GLN A 236 -10.23 -14.54 0.43
N GLY A 237 -10.78 -15.24 1.40
CA GLY A 237 -10.54 -16.65 1.66
C GLY A 237 -11.55 -17.59 0.98
N PRO A 238 -11.41 -18.91 1.25
CA PRO A 238 -12.22 -19.96 0.63
C PRO A 238 -13.72 -19.84 0.84
N THR A 239 -14.15 -19.22 1.93
CA THR A 239 -15.57 -19.02 2.27
C THR A 239 -16.13 -17.71 1.75
N GLY A 240 -15.26 -16.79 1.29
CA GLY A 240 -15.63 -15.49 0.79
C GLY A 240 -16.43 -15.56 -0.51
N LYS A 241 -17.41 -14.66 -0.64
CA LYS A 241 -18.28 -14.53 -1.82
C LYS A 241 -18.17 -13.14 -2.44
N VAL A 242 -16.96 -12.61 -2.51
CA VAL A 242 -16.67 -11.29 -3.07
C VAL A 242 -16.03 -11.47 -4.44
N PHE A 243 -16.52 -10.69 -5.42
CA PHE A 243 -16.05 -10.74 -6.80
C PHE A 243 -14.58 -10.29 -6.90
N GLY A 244 -14.22 -9.19 -6.22
CA GLY A 244 -12.85 -8.71 -6.26
C GLY A 244 -12.55 -7.60 -5.24
N PHE A 245 -11.28 -7.20 -5.26
CA PHE A 245 -10.67 -6.27 -4.32
C PHE A 245 -9.78 -5.29 -5.07
N PHE A 246 -9.85 -4.03 -4.72
CA PHE A 246 -8.83 -3.08 -5.13
C PHE A 246 -7.56 -3.32 -4.32
N TYR A 247 -6.44 -3.44 -5.01
CA TYR A 247 -5.14 -3.74 -4.41
C TYR A 247 -4.03 -2.89 -5.02
N SER A 248 -2.88 -2.90 -4.40
CA SER A 248 -1.60 -2.53 -5.00
C SER A 248 -0.73 -3.78 -5.19
N THR A 249 0.29 -3.66 -6.01
CA THR A 249 1.22 -4.77 -6.30
C THR A 249 1.81 -5.42 -5.06
N TRP A 250 2.17 -4.63 -4.03
CA TRP A 250 2.69 -5.14 -2.77
C TRP A 250 1.66 -5.94 -1.97
N GLY A 251 0.38 -5.54 -2.02
CA GLY A 251 -0.68 -6.14 -1.21
C GLY A 251 -1.05 -7.56 -1.62
N ILE A 252 -0.79 -7.94 -2.87
CA ILE A 252 -1.04 -9.31 -3.35
C ILE A 252 -0.25 -10.32 -2.52
N ASN A 253 1.06 -10.15 -2.43
CA ASN A 253 1.92 -11.06 -1.65
C ASN A 253 1.80 -10.83 -0.15
N PHE A 254 1.50 -9.60 0.27
CA PHE A 254 1.44 -9.25 1.69
C PHE A 254 0.20 -9.85 2.37
N THR A 255 -0.96 -9.86 1.72
CA THR A 255 -2.21 -10.32 2.33
C THR A 255 -3.06 -11.24 1.47
N LEU A 256 -3.29 -10.90 0.18
CA LEU A 256 -4.28 -11.59 -0.64
C LEU A 256 -3.97 -13.08 -0.80
N LEU A 257 -2.73 -13.42 -1.13
CA LEU A 257 -2.34 -14.83 -1.33
C LEU A 257 -2.41 -15.60 -0.01
N GLY A 258 -1.95 -15.04 1.09
CA GLY A 258 -2.06 -15.64 2.42
C GLY A 258 -3.51 -15.88 2.84
N ASN A 259 -4.38 -14.89 2.66
CA ASN A 259 -5.81 -14.98 2.99
C ASN A 259 -6.56 -15.96 2.10
N SER A 260 -6.06 -16.28 0.90
CA SER A 260 -6.66 -17.25 -0.01
C SER A 260 -6.51 -18.72 0.44
N LEU A 261 -5.62 -18.99 1.39
CA LEU A 261 -5.30 -20.34 1.87
C LEU A 261 -6.38 -20.86 2.83
N ALA A 262 -6.69 -22.15 2.74
CA ALA A 262 -7.49 -22.86 3.75
C ALA A 262 -6.68 -23.20 5.00
N THR A 263 -5.40 -23.53 4.80
CA THR A 263 -4.42 -23.74 5.87
C THR A 263 -3.32 -22.70 5.73
N PRO A 264 -3.21 -21.74 6.67
CA PRO A 264 -2.17 -20.71 6.65
C PRO A 264 -0.75 -21.29 6.68
N THR A 265 0.22 -20.56 6.13
CA THR A 265 1.64 -20.98 6.14
C THR A 265 2.19 -21.13 7.57
N ALA A 266 1.74 -20.29 8.51
CA ALA A 266 2.08 -20.39 9.93
C ALA A 266 1.61 -21.70 10.58
N GLU A 267 0.60 -22.37 9.99
CA GLU A 267 0.06 -23.67 10.42
C GLU A 267 0.57 -24.84 9.57
N GLY A 268 1.60 -24.62 8.75
CA GLY A 268 2.23 -25.63 7.90
C GLY A 268 1.59 -25.75 6.51
N GLY A 269 0.66 -24.88 6.16
CA GLY A 269 0.11 -24.78 4.80
C GLY A 269 1.16 -24.28 3.81
N LYS A 270 0.88 -24.47 2.51
CA LYS A 270 1.73 -24.00 1.42
C LYS A 270 0.94 -23.13 0.47
N GLU A 271 1.61 -22.17 -0.13
CA GLU A 271 1.08 -21.35 -1.21
C GLU A 271 1.09 -22.14 -2.52
N GLU A 272 0.15 -23.08 -2.65
CA GLU A 272 0.02 -23.95 -3.81
C GLU A 272 -1.45 -24.20 -4.16
N VAL A 273 -1.72 -24.48 -5.43
CA VAL A 273 -3.06 -24.86 -5.92
C VAL A 273 -3.53 -26.11 -5.19
N GLY A 274 -4.72 -26.04 -4.61
CA GLY A 274 -5.29 -27.09 -3.76
C GLY A 274 -5.36 -26.70 -2.28
N ASN A 275 -4.62 -25.70 -1.84
CA ASN A 275 -4.79 -25.12 -0.52
C ASN A 275 -5.77 -23.94 -0.59
N GLY A 276 -7.03 -24.19 -0.24
CA GLY A 276 -8.09 -23.17 -0.32
C GLY A 276 -8.41 -22.76 -1.75
N ILE A 277 -8.35 -21.47 -2.01
CA ILE A 277 -8.58 -20.87 -3.33
C ILE A 277 -7.31 -20.24 -3.91
N TYR A 278 -6.14 -20.66 -3.44
CA TYR A 278 -4.88 -20.22 -4.02
C TYR A 278 -4.84 -20.55 -5.53
N GLY A 279 -4.53 -19.55 -6.35
CA GLY A 279 -4.58 -19.63 -7.82
C GLY A 279 -5.94 -19.27 -8.45
N ASP A 280 -6.99 -19.00 -7.66
CA ASP A 280 -8.29 -18.52 -8.17
C ASP A 280 -8.38 -17.00 -8.32
N TYR A 281 -7.31 -16.27 -8.09
CA TYR A 281 -7.23 -14.83 -8.35
C TYR A 281 -6.53 -14.54 -9.67
N ALA A 282 -7.01 -13.53 -10.36
CA ALA A 282 -6.32 -12.85 -11.45
C ALA A 282 -6.46 -11.33 -11.26
N VAL A 283 -5.72 -10.57 -12.03
CA VAL A 283 -5.68 -9.10 -11.93
C VAL A 283 -5.99 -8.44 -13.25
N CYS A 284 -6.62 -7.27 -13.19
CA CYS A 284 -6.82 -6.35 -14.30
C CYS A 284 -6.71 -4.91 -13.80
N GLU A 285 -6.79 -3.92 -14.70
CA GLU A 285 -6.66 -2.50 -14.33
C GLU A 285 -7.84 -1.98 -13.50
N GLY A 286 -9.05 -2.52 -13.76
CA GLY A 286 -10.28 -2.02 -13.16
C GLY A 286 -10.81 -0.77 -13.85
N PRO A 287 -11.72 -0.01 -13.20
CA PRO A 287 -12.45 1.08 -13.83
C PRO A 287 -11.66 2.39 -13.95
N GLN A 288 -10.60 2.54 -13.15
CA GLN A 288 -9.83 3.77 -13.08
C GLN A 288 -8.44 3.51 -12.49
N PRO A 289 -7.37 4.06 -13.08
CA PRO A 289 -6.03 3.93 -12.53
C PRO A 289 -5.87 4.66 -11.20
N TYR A 290 -5.03 4.11 -10.34
CA TYR A 290 -4.69 4.70 -9.03
C TYR A 290 -3.35 4.15 -8.52
N TYR A 291 -2.84 4.76 -7.45
CA TYR A 291 -1.71 4.26 -6.67
C TYR A 291 -2.16 3.98 -5.24
N TRP A 292 -1.56 3.01 -4.60
CA TRP A 292 -1.85 2.71 -3.21
C TRP A 292 -0.61 2.38 -2.41
N GLY A 293 -0.37 3.22 -1.40
CA GLY A 293 0.70 3.02 -0.44
C GLY A 293 2.09 3.21 -1.03
N GLY A 294 3.04 2.64 -0.38
CA GLY A 294 4.46 2.71 -0.73
C GLY A 294 5.28 3.28 0.41
N THR A 295 6.54 2.92 0.39
CA THR A 295 7.51 3.28 1.42
C THR A 295 8.60 4.13 0.81
N TRP A 296 8.90 5.24 1.45
CA TRP A 296 10.01 6.14 1.10
C TRP A 296 11.05 6.16 2.20
N ILE A 297 12.26 6.42 1.80
CA ILE A 297 13.48 6.57 2.62
C ILE A 297 13.77 8.07 2.68
N CYS A 298 13.75 8.60 3.87
CA CYS A 298 14.11 9.98 4.18
C CYS A 298 15.31 10.05 5.10
#